data_114f5f3b1ae2987856bc2f7d63438f30
#
_entry.id   114f5f3b1ae2987856bc2f7d63438f30
#
_cell.length_a   1.000
_cell.length_b   1.000
_cell.length_c   1.000
_cell.angle_alpha   90.00
_cell.angle_beta   90.00
_cell.angle_gamma   90.00
#
_symmetry.space_group_name_H-M   'P 1'
#
loop_
_entity.id
_entity.type
_entity.pdbx_description
1 polymer ?
#
loop_
_entity_poly.entity_id
_entity_poly.type
_entity_poly.pdbx_seq_one_letter_code
_entity_poly.pdbx_strand_id
1 'polypeptide(L)'
;MEIIKTDYKLSSTENALLTGYLWSSKENMPDSEAKDPKAVILLCHGMAEYIDRYNPFANFLVENGFVVYGFNHRGHKGSILTDEDYGYMSDQDNFDAMLTDIDGEVELAESEYPGKDIFIFGHSMGSFITQRYIELHPNKVKGAIVCGTGMSPKGILGLGRFFAKCIMNSKGRRHRSKFINGMAFGSYNNKFEKRTEYDWLNRKQEEVDKYIENIYRITI
;
A
#
# COMPACT_ATOMS: atom_id res chain seq x y z
N MET A 1 24.72 6.69 -11.60
CA MET A 1 24.34 5.64 -10.65
C MET A 1 23.34 4.73 -11.35
N GLU A 2 23.58 3.42 -11.34
CA GLU A 2 22.66 2.42 -11.88
C GLU A 2 21.62 2.07 -10.80
N ILE A 3 20.34 2.27 -11.13
CA ILE A 3 19.22 1.87 -10.23
C ILE A 3 18.76 0.49 -10.65
N ILE A 4 18.69 -0.42 -9.69
CA ILE A 4 18.23 -1.79 -9.86
C ILE A 4 16.87 -1.90 -9.18
N LYS A 5 15.90 -2.49 -9.89
CA LYS A 5 14.60 -2.87 -9.35
C LYS A 5 14.50 -4.39 -9.39
N THR A 6 14.37 -5.01 -8.24
CA THR A 6 14.29 -6.47 -8.08
C THR A 6 12.95 -6.87 -7.49
N ASP A 7 12.31 -7.89 -8.07
CA ASP A 7 11.09 -8.48 -7.52
C ASP A 7 11.41 -9.28 -6.26
N TYR A 8 10.54 -9.21 -5.26
CA TYR A 8 10.54 -10.14 -4.14
C TYR A 8 9.13 -10.63 -3.81
N LYS A 9 9.06 -11.70 -3.04
CA LYS A 9 7.82 -12.25 -2.50
C LYS A 9 7.95 -12.41 -1.00
N LEU A 10 6.93 -12.00 -0.29
CA LEU A 10 6.83 -12.11 1.16
C LEU A 10 5.65 -13.02 1.52
N SER A 11 5.93 -14.12 2.21
CA SER A 11 4.89 -14.99 2.76
C SER A 11 4.31 -14.36 4.02
N SER A 12 3.00 -14.40 4.17
CA SER A 12 2.30 -13.83 5.32
C SER A 12 1.21 -14.77 5.84
N THR A 13 0.44 -14.31 6.81
CA THR A 13 -0.67 -15.04 7.41
C THR A 13 -1.74 -15.43 6.38
N GLU A 14 -2.53 -16.47 6.67
CA GLU A 14 -3.60 -17.00 5.81
C GLU A 14 -3.10 -17.42 4.42
N ASN A 15 -1.83 -17.88 4.33
CA ASN A 15 -1.16 -18.25 3.07
C ASN A 15 -1.07 -17.12 2.05
N ALA A 16 -1.20 -15.87 2.47
CA ALA A 16 -1.03 -14.73 1.57
C ALA A 16 0.43 -14.68 1.08
N LEU A 17 0.59 -14.49 -0.23
CA LEU A 17 1.87 -14.27 -0.87
C LEU A 17 1.88 -12.86 -1.44
N LEU A 18 2.60 -11.96 -0.79
CA LEU A 18 2.72 -10.56 -1.19
C LEU A 18 3.81 -10.43 -2.24
N THR A 19 3.54 -9.68 -3.28
CA THR A 19 4.53 -9.37 -4.32
C THR A 19 5.00 -7.94 -4.17
N GLY A 20 6.29 -7.73 -4.21
CA GLY A 20 6.89 -6.43 -3.99
C GLY A 20 8.15 -6.19 -4.80
N TYR A 21 8.72 -5.01 -4.63
CA TYR A 21 9.95 -4.59 -5.27
C TYR A 21 10.90 -3.97 -4.27
N LEU A 22 12.17 -4.31 -4.45
CA LEU A 22 13.31 -3.60 -3.91
C LEU A 22 13.86 -2.66 -4.99
N TRP A 23 14.01 -1.39 -4.68
CA TRP A 23 14.75 -0.43 -5.49
C TRP A 23 16.02 -0.04 -4.75
N SER A 24 17.15 -0.18 -5.41
CA SER A 24 18.45 0.14 -4.84
C SER A 24 19.43 0.61 -5.90
N SER A 25 20.51 1.29 -5.50
CA SER A 25 21.68 1.38 -6.34
C SER A 25 22.41 0.03 -6.34
N LYS A 26 23.19 -0.24 -7.39
CA LYS A 26 24.00 -1.46 -7.48
C LYS A 26 24.89 -1.67 -6.27
N GLU A 27 25.45 -0.59 -5.73
CA GLU A 27 26.35 -0.61 -4.57
C GLU A 27 25.62 -0.96 -3.26
N ASN A 28 24.33 -0.63 -3.20
CA ASN A 28 23.51 -0.85 -2.00
C ASN A 28 22.59 -2.08 -2.11
N MET A 29 22.79 -2.97 -3.09
CA MET A 29 22.07 -4.24 -3.14
C MET A 29 22.34 -5.10 -1.88
N PRO A 30 21.39 -5.94 -1.43
CA PRO A 30 21.53 -6.72 -0.20
C PRO A 30 22.79 -7.60 -0.14
N ASP A 31 23.22 -8.13 -1.27
CA ASP A 31 24.39 -8.98 -1.44
C ASP A 31 25.71 -8.20 -1.62
N SER A 32 25.67 -6.87 -1.68
CA SER A 32 26.87 -6.05 -1.79
C SER A 32 27.61 -5.95 -0.44
N GLU A 33 28.90 -6.25 -0.44
CA GLU A 33 29.76 -6.07 0.74
C GLU A 33 29.97 -4.57 1.08
N ALA A 34 29.83 -3.68 0.09
CA ALA A 34 30.02 -2.24 0.23
C ALA A 34 28.73 -1.49 0.58
N LYS A 35 27.61 -2.20 0.82
CA LYS A 35 26.33 -1.55 1.07
C LYS A 35 26.34 -0.65 2.29
N ASP A 36 26.04 0.62 2.07
CA ASP A 36 25.94 1.64 3.12
C ASP A 36 24.86 2.68 2.78
N PRO A 37 23.57 2.27 2.64
CA PRO A 37 22.51 3.23 2.38
C PRO A 37 22.33 4.16 3.58
N LYS A 38 21.84 5.38 3.34
CA LYS A 38 21.49 6.33 4.40
C LYS A 38 20.44 5.79 5.35
N ALA A 39 19.45 5.13 4.81
CA ALA A 39 18.38 4.44 5.52
C ALA A 39 17.58 3.56 4.53
N VAL A 40 16.67 2.76 5.07
CA VAL A 40 15.69 1.98 4.31
C VAL A 40 14.31 2.65 4.41
N ILE A 41 13.63 2.79 3.28
CA ILE A 41 12.27 3.34 3.19
C ILE A 41 11.30 2.25 2.76
N LEU A 42 10.26 2.00 3.55
CA LEU A 42 9.18 1.08 3.21
C LEU A 42 7.99 1.88 2.66
N LEU A 43 7.49 1.51 1.48
CA LEU A 43 6.36 2.18 0.82
C LEU A 43 5.07 1.40 1.05
N CYS A 44 4.13 2.00 1.75
CA CYS A 44 2.82 1.46 2.05
C CYS A 44 1.76 2.22 1.23
N HIS A 45 1.29 1.63 0.14
CA HIS A 45 0.39 2.27 -0.83
C HIS A 45 -1.06 2.37 -0.36
N GLY A 46 -1.85 3.16 -1.07
CA GLY A 46 -3.27 3.38 -0.78
C GLY A 46 -4.18 2.27 -1.29
N MET A 47 -5.48 2.40 -0.98
CA MET A 47 -6.51 1.51 -1.46
C MET A 47 -6.70 1.67 -2.97
N ALA A 48 -7.00 0.57 -3.66
CA ALA A 48 -7.26 0.54 -5.11
C ALA A 48 -6.11 1.09 -5.97
N GLU A 49 -4.87 0.96 -5.49
CA GLU A 49 -3.68 1.26 -6.26
C GLU A 49 -2.65 0.12 -6.15
N TYR A 50 -1.44 0.31 -6.62
CA TYR A 50 -0.41 -0.72 -6.66
C TYR A 50 0.97 -0.08 -6.57
N ILE A 51 1.95 -0.87 -6.11
CA ILE A 51 3.27 -0.34 -5.74
C ILE A 51 4.08 0.20 -6.92
N ASP A 52 3.88 -0.28 -8.16
CA ASP A 52 4.60 0.25 -9.33
C ASP A 52 4.34 1.74 -9.60
N ARG A 53 3.23 2.29 -9.12
CA ARG A 53 2.95 3.74 -9.23
C ARG A 53 3.98 4.59 -8.51
N TYR A 54 4.68 3.99 -7.57
CA TYR A 54 5.73 4.66 -6.78
C TYR A 54 7.12 4.57 -7.43
N ASN A 55 7.28 3.92 -8.61
CA ASN A 55 8.57 3.84 -9.30
C ASN A 55 9.31 5.20 -9.41
N PRO A 56 8.69 6.31 -9.84
CA PRO A 56 9.39 7.59 -9.92
C PRO A 56 9.87 8.11 -8.57
N PHE A 57 9.07 7.90 -7.52
CA PHE A 57 9.41 8.30 -6.16
C PHE A 57 10.49 7.40 -5.55
N ALA A 58 10.40 6.09 -5.75
CA ALA A 58 11.42 5.14 -5.32
C ALA A 58 12.77 5.44 -5.99
N ASN A 59 12.78 5.69 -7.30
CA ASN A 59 14.00 6.05 -8.03
C ASN A 59 14.62 7.35 -7.47
N PHE A 60 13.79 8.37 -7.22
CA PHE A 60 14.25 9.62 -6.59
C PHE A 60 14.91 9.35 -5.22
N LEU A 61 14.32 8.49 -4.39
CA LEU A 61 14.90 8.14 -3.09
C LEU A 61 16.23 7.39 -3.26
N VAL A 62 16.32 6.44 -4.20
CA VAL A 62 17.57 5.73 -4.49
C VAL A 62 18.67 6.68 -4.99
N GLU A 63 18.35 7.65 -5.86
CA GLU A 63 19.25 8.70 -6.31
C GLU A 63 19.79 9.55 -5.15
N ASN A 64 19.04 9.64 -4.06
CA ASN A 64 19.41 10.33 -2.84
C ASN A 64 20.05 9.43 -1.77
N GLY A 65 20.41 8.19 -2.10
CA GLY A 65 21.19 7.28 -1.26
C GLY A 65 20.37 6.42 -0.30
N PHE A 66 19.07 6.29 -0.53
CA PHE A 66 18.20 5.38 0.22
C PHE A 66 18.04 4.05 -0.52
N VAL A 67 17.67 3.04 0.23
CA VAL A 67 17.11 1.79 -0.30
C VAL A 67 15.60 1.80 -0.07
N VAL A 68 14.83 1.28 -1.01
CA VAL A 68 13.36 1.36 -0.96
C VAL A 68 12.77 -0.03 -1.15
N TYR A 69 11.89 -0.42 -0.25
CA TYR A 69 11.00 -1.59 -0.37
C TYR A 69 9.56 -1.16 -0.53
N GLY A 70 8.76 -2.00 -1.12
CA GLY A 70 7.33 -1.83 -1.16
C GLY A 70 6.65 -3.01 -1.81
N PHE A 71 5.56 -3.48 -1.22
CA PHE A 71 4.77 -4.57 -1.75
C PHE A 71 3.35 -4.12 -2.12
N ASN A 72 2.69 -4.90 -2.96
CA ASN A 72 1.26 -4.78 -3.15
C ASN A 72 0.54 -5.38 -1.95
N HIS A 73 -0.33 -4.61 -1.31
CA HIS A 73 -1.17 -5.13 -0.22
C HIS A 73 -1.98 -6.33 -0.68
N ARG A 74 -2.31 -7.23 0.26
CA ARG A 74 -3.22 -8.36 -0.04
C ARG A 74 -4.49 -7.84 -0.70
N GLY A 75 -5.04 -8.62 -1.62
CA GLY A 75 -6.17 -8.20 -2.44
C GLY A 75 -5.87 -7.15 -3.51
N HIS A 76 -4.59 -6.79 -3.72
CA HIS A 76 -4.14 -5.87 -4.76
C HIS A 76 -3.21 -6.57 -5.76
N LYS A 77 -2.91 -5.90 -6.87
CA LYS A 77 -2.11 -6.39 -8.00
C LYS A 77 -0.98 -7.35 -7.57
N GLY A 78 -1.01 -8.59 -8.06
CA GLY A 78 0.03 -9.58 -7.79
C GLY A 78 -0.03 -10.24 -6.41
N SER A 79 -0.64 -9.60 -5.40
CA SER A 79 -0.83 -10.16 -4.06
C SER A 79 -2.24 -10.75 -3.89
N ILE A 80 -2.62 -11.56 -4.85
CA ILE A 80 -3.89 -12.29 -4.95
C ILE A 80 -3.60 -13.74 -5.35
N LEU A 81 -4.45 -14.66 -4.96
CA LEU A 81 -4.38 -16.05 -5.39
C LEU A 81 -5.21 -16.30 -6.65
N THR A 82 -6.37 -15.64 -6.71
CA THR A 82 -7.32 -15.71 -7.85
C THR A 82 -7.88 -14.33 -8.15
N ASP A 83 -8.47 -14.15 -9.33
CA ASP A 83 -9.14 -12.90 -9.73
C ASP A 83 -10.32 -12.52 -8.79
N GLU A 84 -10.87 -13.48 -8.08
CA GLU A 84 -11.94 -13.24 -7.10
C GLU A 84 -11.44 -12.59 -5.81
N ASP A 85 -10.12 -12.65 -5.57
CA ASP A 85 -9.49 -12.08 -4.38
C ASP A 85 -9.20 -10.57 -4.50
N TYR A 86 -9.40 -9.96 -5.67
CA TYR A 86 -9.23 -8.51 -5.78
C TYR A 86 -10.16 -7.76 -4.81
N GLY A 87 -9.56 -6.92 -3.95
CA GLY A 87 -10.24 -6.18 -2.90
C GLY A 87 -10.52 -6.99 -1.63
N TYR A 88 -10.23 -8.30 -1.62
CA TYR A 88 -10.36 -9.15 -0.45
C TYR A 88 -9.02 -9.24 0.30
N MET A 89 -9.04 -8.93 1.59
CA MET A 89 -7.80 -8.83 2.37
C MET A 89 -7.61 -9.97 3.36
N SER A 90 -8.68 -10.41 4.07
CA SER A 90 -8.57 -11.43 5.12
C SER A 90 -9.93 -12.00 5.49
N ASP A 91 -9.96 -13.25 5.93
CA ASP A 91 -11.13 -13.89 6.54
C ASP A 91 -11.36 -13.46 8.00
N GLN A 92 -10.32 -12.97 8.66
CA GLN A 92 -10.34 -12.55 10.07
C GLN A 92 -10.47 -11.02 10.18
N ASP A 93 -9.48 -10.37 10.76
CA ASP A 93 -9.39 -8.91 10.81
C ASP A 93 -8.46 -8.40 9.71
N ASN A 94 -9.04 -7.69 8.74
CA ASN A 94 -8.29 -7.14 7.62
C ASN A 94 -7.15 -6.22 8.06
N PHE A 95 -7.36 -5.48 9.15
CA PHE A 95 -6.39 -4.48 9.59
C PHE A 95 -5.20 -5.16 10.28
N ASP A 96 -5.46 -6.14 11.14
CA ASP A 96 -4.40 -6.89 11.82
C ASP A 96 -3.58 -7.72 10.81
N ALA A 97 -4.22 -8.28 9.79
CA ALA A 97 -3.52 -8.98 8.73
C ALA A 97 -2.55 -8.05 7.96
N MET A 98 -2.98 -6.82 7.63
CA MET A 98 -2.11 -5.84 6.98
C MET A 98 -0.98 -5.34 7.89
N LEU A 99 -1.21 -5.24 9.20
CA LEU A 99 -0.14 -4.90 10.16
C LEU A 99 0.92 -6.00 10.20
N THR A 100 0.52 -7.27 10.17
CA THR A 100 1.44 -8.41 10.07
C THR A 100 2.24 -8.38 8.76
N ASP A 101 1.62 -7.96 7.66
CA ASP A 101 2.32 -7.81 6.37
C ASP A 101 3.43 -6.76 6.45
N ILE A 102 3.14 -5.60 7.06
CA ILE A 102 4.15 -4.54 7.29
C ILE A 102 5.27 -5.04 8.20
N ASP A 103 4.92 -5.77 9.27
CA ASP A 103 5.92 -6.30 10.20
C ASP A 103 6.89 -7.25 9.49
N GLY A 104 6.38 -8.13 8.62
CA GLY A 104 7.21 -9.00 7.80
C GLY A 104 8.14 -8.25 6.84
N GLU A 105 7.71 -7.13 6.27
CA GLU A 105 8.57 -6.29 5.41
C GLU A 105 9.63 -5.55 6.24
N VAL A 106 9.29 -5.07 7.43
CA VAL A 106 10.27 -4.49 8.37
C VAL A 106 11.33 -5.53 8.75
N GLU A 107 10.92 -6.75 9.09
CA GLU A 107 11.85 -7.83 9.43
C GLU A 107 12.77 -8.20 8.25
N LEU A 108 12.24 -8.23 7.03
CA LEU A 108 13.03 -8.43 5.82
C LEU A 108 14.09 -7.33 5.67
N ALA A 109 13.68 -6.06 5.79
CA ALA A 109 14.57 -4.91 5.69
C ALA A 109 15.65 -4.91 6.80
N GLU A 110 15.30 -5.25 8.05
CA GLU A 110 16.25 -5.40 9.15
C GLU A 110 17.27 -6.50 8.88
N SER A 111 16.84 -7.63 8.33
CA SER A 111 17.72 -8.76 8.04
C SER A 111 18.72 -8.46 6.92
N GLU A 112 18.31 -7.72 5.90
CA GLU A 112 19.13 -7.39 4.74
C GLU A 112 20.02 -6.15 4.97
N TYR A 113 19.59 -5.23 5.84
CA TYR A 113 20.30 -3.98 6.19
C TYR A 113 20.43 -3.81 7.71
N PRO A 114 21.16 -4.72 8.39
CA PRO A 114 21.25 -4.67 9.84
C PRO A 114 21.85 -3.37 10.35
N GLY A 115 21.20 -2.78 11.35
CA GLY A 115 21.62 -1.54 11.99
C GLY A 115 21.32 -0.25 11.21
N LYS A 116 20.64 -0.35 10.06
CA LYS A 116 20.17 0.83 9.33
C LYS A 116 18.84 1.31 9.89
N ASP A 117 18.66 2.64 9.92
CA ASP A 117 17.38 3.24 10.26
C ASP A 117 16.33 2.88 9.19
N ILE A 118 15.14 2.45 9.63
CA ILE A 118 13.99 2.13 8.77
C ILE A 118 12.92 3.20 8.95
N PHE A 119 12.35 3.67 7.85
CA PHE A 119 11.23 4.61 7.82
C PHE A 119 10.08 4.02 7.00
N ILE A 120 8.85 4.33 7.38
CA ILE A 120 7.67 3.95 6.58
C ILE A 120 7.06 5.21 5.94
N PHE A 121 6.83 5.17 4.63
CA PHE A 121 6.02 6.15 3.91
C PHE A 121 4.65 5.53 3.61
N GLY A 122 3.61 5.97 4.32
CA GLY A 122 2.24 5.50 4.11
C GLY A 122 1.37 6.53 3.41
N HIS A 123 0.69 6.12 2.32
CA HIS A 123 -0.23 6.97 1.58
C HIS A 123 -1.67 6.48 1.71
N SER A 124 -2.62 7.38 1.98
CA SER A 124 -4.06 7.10 2.06
C SER A 124 -4.37 5.92 3.02
N MET A 125 -4.90 4.79 2.55
CA MET A 125 -5.09 3.57 3.35
C MET A 125 -3.78 3.15 4.02
N GLY A 126 -2.66 3.16 3.28
CA GLY A 126 -1.34 2.87 3.82
C GLY A 126 -0.94 3.82 4.96
N SER A 127 -1.41 5.06 4.95
CA SER A 127 -1.16 6.00 6.04
C SER A 127 -1.86 5.62 7.34
N PHE A 128 -3.07 5.04 7.27
CA PHE A 128 -3.78 4.54 8.45
C PHE A 128 -3.12 3.29 9.02
N ILE A 129 -2.66 2.38 8.13
CA ILE A 129 -1.92 1.18 8.54
C ILE A 129 -0.61 1.59 9.22
N THR A 130 0.13 2.52 8.61
CA THR A 130 1.39 3.05 9.16
C THR A 130 1.20 3.66 10.55
N GLN A 131 0.18 4.51 10.73
CA GLN A 131 -0.11 5.11 12.04
C GLN A 131 -0.35 4.03 13.09
N ARG A 132 -1.18 3.04 12.76
CA ARG A 132 -1.46 1.96 13.71
C ARG A 132 -0.24 1.09 13.97
N TYR A 133 0.57 0.84 12.95
CA TYR A 133 1.81 0.07 13.08
C TYR A 133 2.77 0.74 14.08
N ILE A 134 3.06 2.05 13.93
CA ILE A 134 3.96 2.76 14.84
C ILE A 134 3.41 2.92 16.26
N GLU A 135 2.08 2.93 16.44
CA GLU A 135 1.45 2.90 17.77
C GLU A 135 1.71 1.57 18.49
N LEU A 136 1.65 0.46 17.75
CA LEU A 136 1.85 -0.90 18.31
C LEU A 136 3.33 -1.28 18.43
N HIS A 137 4.16 -0.76 17.54
CA HIS A 137 5.58 -1.10 17.40
C HIS A 137 6.48 0.15 17.43
N PRO A 138 6.48 0.94 18.52
CA PRO A 138 7.11 2.26 18.57
C PRO A 138 8.64 2.25 18.39
N ASN A 139 9.27 1.07 18.53
CA ASN A 139 10.73 0.92 18.43
C ASN A 139 11.19 0.16 17.18
N LYS A 140 10.28 -0.35 16.35
CA LYS A 140 10.62 -1.13 15.15
C LYS A 140 11.08 -0.25 13.98
N VAL A 141 10.66 0.99 13.95
CA VAL A 141 11.03 1.94 12.89
C VAL A 141 11.47 3.27 13.49
N LYS A 142 12.37 3.96 12.79
CA LYS A 142 12.89 5.25 13.22
C LYS A 142 11.88 6.38 13.11
N GLY A 143 10.99 6.28 12.14
CA GLY A 143 9.97 7.28 11.90
C GLY A 143 9.03 6.92 10.77
N ALA A 144 8.01 7.74 10.58
CA ALA A 144 7.02 7.55 9.54
C ALA A 144 6.61 8.86 8.86
N ILE A 145 6.34 8.78 7.57
CA ILE A 145 5.74 9.86 6.77
C ILE A 145 4.32 9.45 6.46
N VAL A 146 3.37 10.22 6.96
CA VAL A 146 1.93 9.97 6.84
C VAL A 146 1.36 10.93 5.80
N CYS A 147 1.09 10.42 4.59
CA CYS A 147 0.68 11.20 3.44
C CYS A 147 -0.80 10.92 3.08
N GLY A 148 -1.56 11.99 2.79
CA GLY A 148 -2.96 11.84 2.38
C GLY A 148 -3.86 11.18 3.42
N THR A 149 -3.50 11.28 4.69
CA THR A 149 -4.30 10.77 5.80
C THR A 149 -5.53 11.64 6.05
N GLY A 150 -6.50 11.11 6.78
CA GLY A 150 -7.71 11.82 7.14
C GLY A 150 -8.36 11.30 8.40
N MET A 151 -9.37 11.97 8.84
CA MET A 151 -10.22 11.56 9.95
C MET A 151 -11.68 11.77 9.57
N SER A 152 -12.51 10.77 9.78
CA SER A 152 -13.95 10.89 9.58
C SER A 152 -14.67 10.94 10.92
N PRO A 153 -15.77 11.71 11.05
CA PRO A 153 -16.59 11.72 12.26
C PRO A 153 -17.06 10.31 12.64
N LYS A 154 -17.03 10.00 13.93
CA LYS A 154 -17.38 8.66 14.45
C LYS A 154 -18.75 8.17 13.98
N GLY A 155 -19.74 9.06 13.85
CA GLY A 155 -21.08 8.73 13.37
C GLY A 155 -21.09 8.23 11.91
N ILE A 156 -20.33 8.88 11.02
CA ILE A 156 -20.19 8.48 9.60
C ILE A 156 -19.49 7.12 9.51
N LEU A 157 -18.42 6.93 10.28
CA LEU A 157 -17.72 5.65 10.34
C LEU A 157 -18.61 4.53 10.86
N GLY A 158 -19.41 4.82 11.92
CA GLY A 158 -20.37 3.86 12.46
C GLY A 158 -21.43 3.42 11.44
N LEU A 159 -21.99 4.39 10.72
CA LEU A 159 -22.96 4.12 9.65
C LEU A 159 -22.35 3.31 8.50
N GLY A 160 -21.15 3.68 8.05
CA GLY A 160 -20.41 2.95 7.01
C GLY A 160 -20.14 1.50 7.42
N ARG A 161 -19.68 1.27 8.66
CA ARG A 161 -19.47 -0.08 9.22
C ARG A 161 -20.77 -0.89 9.29
N PHE A 162 -21.86 -0.26 9.69
CA PHE A 162 -23.18 -0.92 9.74
C PHE A 162 -23.60 -1.43 8.37
N PHE A 163 -23.57 -0.57 7.33
CA PHE A 163 -23.91 -0.98 5.95
C PHE A 163 -22.97 -2.04 5.40
N ALA A 164 -21.65 -1.87 5.63
CA ALA A 164 -20.67 -2.87 5.21
C ALA A 164 -20.96 -4.24 5.83
N LYS A 165 -21.28 -4.29 7.14
CA LYS A 165 -21.64 -5.52 7.84
C LYS A 165 -22.93 -6.15 7.28
N CYS A 166 -23.96 -5.36 7.01
CA CYS A 166 -25.20 -5.85 6.40
C CYS A 166 -24.96 -6.48 5.01
N ILE A 167 -24.17 -5.80 4.18
CA ILE A 167 -23.84 -6.30 2.84
C ILE A 167 -22.99 -7.56 2.93
N MET A 168 -21.98 -7.57 3.78
CA MET A 168 -21.13 -8.73 4.01
C MET A 168 -21.94 -9.95 4.45
N ASN A 169 -22.89 -9.78 5.36
CA ASN A 169 -23.74 -10.87 5.85
C ASN A 169 -24.69 -11.41 4.78
N SER A 170 -25.16 -10.56 3.84
CA SER A 170 -26.11 -10.94 2.80
C SER A 170 -25.46 -11.45 1.52
N LYS A 171 -24.27 -10.93 1.16
CA LYS A 171 -23.60 -11.20 -0.12
C LYS A 171 -22.24 -11.86 0.00
N GLY A 172 -21.76 -12.05 1.24
CA GLY A 172 -20.46 -12.63 1.52
C GLY A 172 -19.34 -11.59 1.58
N ARG A 173 -18.20 -11.99 2.18
CA ARG A 173 -17.03 -11.13 2.42
C ARG A 173 -16.32 -10.69 1.15
N ARG A 174 -16.39 -11.48 0.07
CA ARG A 174 -15.74 -11.20 -1.22
C ARG A 174 -16.61 -10.33 -2.15
N HIS A 175 -17.81 -9.92 -1.69
CA HIS A 175 -18.68 -9.07 -2.50
C HIS A 175 -18.13 -7.65 -2.62
N ARG A 176 -17.84 -7.22 -3.85
CA ARG A 176 -17.42 -5.85 -4.17
C ARG A 176 -18.64 -4.95 -4.24
N SER A 177 -18.77 -4.05 -3.28
CA SER A 177 -19.96 -3.22 -3.13
C SER A 177 -19.81 -1.86 -3.78
N LYS A 178 -20.49 -1.65 -4.92
CA LYS A 178 -20.57 -0.32 -5.55
C LYS A 178 -21.16 0.74 -4.62
N PHE A 179 -22.05 0.34 -3.71
CA PHE A 179 -22.66 1.24 -2.73
C PHE A 179 -21.61 1.75 -1.72
N ILE A 180 -20.82 0.84 -1.13
CA ILE A 180 -19.75 1.23 -0.18
C ILE A 180 -18.68 2.04 -0.91
N ASN A 181 -18.29 1.66 -2.12
CA ASN A 181 -17.35 2.43 -2.93
C ASN A 181 -17.87 3.85 -3.21
N GLY A 182 -19.16 3.99 -3.56
CA GLY A 182 -19.79 5.30 -3.76
C GLY A 182 -19.83 6.15 -2.49
N MET A 183 -20.05 5.55 -1.31
CA MET A 183 -19.97 6.24 -0.02
C MET A 183 -18.54 6.72 0.29
N ALA A 184 -17.53 5.94 -0.04
CA ALA A 184 -16.14 6.25 0.26
C ALA A 184 -15.55 7.31 -0.69
N PHE A 185 -15.82 7.21 -1.99
CA PHE A 185 -15.13 7.97 -3.04
C PHE A 185 -16.04 8.82 -3.92
N GLY A 186 -17.36 8.59 -3.91
CA GLY A 186 -18.30 9.19 -4.88
C GLY A 186 -18.35 10.73 -4.88
N SER A 187 -17.93 11.38 -3.79
CA SER A 187 -17.88 12.84 -3.72
C SER A 187 -16.56 13.46 -4.21
N TYR A 188 -15.50 12.67 -4.35
CA TYR A 188 -14.16 13.19 -4.62
C TYR A 188 -14.06 13.87 -5.99
N ASN A 189 -14.76 13.32 -6.97
CA ASN A 189 -14.78 13.85 -8.35
C ASN A 189 -15.68 15.06 -8.57
N ASN A 190 -16.44 15.51 -7.56
CA ASN A 190 -17.44 16.59 -7.71
C ASN A 190 -16.84 17.95 -8.03
N LYS A 191 -15.56 18.16 -7.75
CA LYS A 191 -14.85 19.43 -8.00
C LYS A 191 -14.03 19.44 -9.30
N PHE A 192 -14.08 18.35 -10.08
CA PHE A 192 -13.31 18.15 -11.31
C PHE A 192 -14.23 18.12 -12.54
N GLU A 193 -13.65 18.20 -13.73
CA GLU A 193 -14.38 18.24 -15.01
C GLU A 193 -15.21 16.99 -15.33
N LYS A 194 -14.99 15.90 -14.57
CA LYS A 194 -15.69 14.61 -14.72
C LYS A 194 -15.50 13.99 -16.11
N ARG A 195 -14.31 14.12 -16.67
CA ARG A 195 -13.89 13.40 -17.88
C ARG A 195 -13.93 11.89 -17.64
N THR A 196 -13.50 11.48 -16.44
CA THR A 196 -13.54 10.10 -15.94
C THR A 196 -14.07 10.08 -14.50
N GLU A 197 -14.27 8.91 -13.93
CA GLU A 197 -14.62 8.76 -12.50
C GLU A 197 -13.44 9.01 -11.57
N TYR A 198 -12.21 9.15 -12.11
CA TYR A 198 -10.94 9.18 -11.37
C TYR A 198 -10.14 10.49 -11.54
N ASP A 199 -10.71 11.54 -12.10
CA ASP A 199 -9.99 12.80 -12.36
C ASP A 199 -9.47 13.48 -11.09
N TRP A 200 -10.03 13.15 -9.95
CA TRP A 200 -9.58 13.60 -8.63
C TRP A 200 -8.21 13.02 -8.20
N LEU A 201 -7.73 11.96 -8.85
CA LEU A 201 -6.48 11.28 -8.47
C LEU A 201 -5.23 12.04 -8.87
N ASN A 202 -5.25 12.73 -10.01
CA ASN A 202 -4.07 13.46 -10.49
C ASN A 202 -4.48 14.64 -11.38
N ARG A 203 -3.69 15.72 -11.35
CA ARG A 203 -3.87 16.88 -12.24
C ARG A 203 -3.47 16.57 -13.68
N LYS A 204 -2.56 15.62 -13.88
CA LYS A 204 -2.13 15.17 -15.21
C LYS A 204 -3.09 14.10 -15.70
N GLN A 205 -3.83 14.39 -16.76
CA GLN A 205 -4.80 13.44 -17.34
C GLN A 205 -4.16 12.13 -17.75
N GLU A 206 -2.94 12.17 -18.30
CA GLU A 206 -2.15 10.99 -18.67
C GLU A 206 -1.94 10.01 -17.48
N GLU A 207 -1.73 10.54 -16.28
CA GLU A 207 -1.56 9.70 -15.08
C GLU A 207 -2.89 9.10 -14.62
N VAL A 208 -4.01 9.80 -14.83
CA VAL A 208 -5.35 9.26 -14.61
C VAL A 208 -5.64 8.14 -15.61
N ASP A 209 -5.31 8.35 -16.89
CA ASP A 209 -5.51 7.33 -17.94
C ASP A 209 -4.68 6.07 -17.68
N LYS A 210 -3.40 6.21 -17.32
CA LYS A 210 -2.55 5.10 -16.88
C LYS A 210 -3.13 4.37 -15.67
N TYR A 211 -3.72 5.10 -14.72
CA TYR A 211 -4.40 4.48 -13.58
C TYR A 211 -5.58 3.63 -14.03
N ILE A 212 -6.43 4.17 -14.92
CA ILE A 212 -7.61 3.48 -15.45
C ILE A 212 -7.22 2.22 -16.23
N GLU A 213 -6.18 2.32 -17.07
CA GLU A 213 -5.65 1.18 -17.83
C GLU A 213 -5.12 0.06 -16.93
N ASN A 214 -4.58 0.42 -15.77
CA ASN A 214 -3.95 -0.50 -14.82
C ASN A 214 -4.81 -0.82 -13.59
N ILE A 215 -5.98 -0.21 -13.45
CA ILE A 215 -6.90 -0.47 -12.34
C ILE A 215 -7.65 -1.82 -12.54
N TYR A 216 -6.91 -2.83 -12.88
CA TYR A 216 -7.51 -4.14 -13.09
C TYR A 216 -8.38 -4.53 -11.88
N ARG A 217 -9.71 -4.34 -12.04
CA ARG A 217 -10.75 -5.00 -11.24
C ARG A 217 -10.76 -4.71 -9.74
N ILE A 218 -10.01 -3.73 -9.24
CA ILE A 218 -10.10 -3.33 -7.84
C ILE A 218 -11.31 -2.40 -7.67
N THR A 219 -12.49 -2.96 -7.80
CA THR A 219 -13.71 -2.35 -7.26
C THR A 219 -13.86 -2.88 -5.85
N ILE A 220 -13.84 -1.99 -4.88
CA ILE A 220 -14.01 -2.29 -3.46
C ILE A 220 -15.45 -2.68 -3.16
#